data_38ad38df1352eff440bfda8f781b812f
#
_entry.id   38ad38df1352eff440bfda8f781b812f
#
_cell.length_a   1.000
_cell.length_b   1.000
_cell.length_c   1.000
_cell.angle_alpha   90.00
_cell.angle_beta   90.00
_cell.angle_gamma   90.00
#
_symmetry.space_group_name_H-M   'P 1'
#
loop_
_entity.id
_entity.type
_entity.pdbx_description
1 polymer ?
#
loop_
_entity_poly.entity_id
_entity_poly.type
_entity_poly.pdbx_seq_one_letter_code
_entity_poly.pdbx_strand_id
1 'polypeptide(L)'
;MLINCELSVKWTKRIVDRPPVFGYDEVRMNSLKVGDKVIYPNQGLGIVEDIKDGSYNGEQFKIFHVRIVNNNTLVQVPWAGALEMGIRRPISEGAIKKIFQFMRSGNVDLSMNWKGRYKEHISLMKSGTLLDMALVLKSLFCLSLLKPLSFREKKMMERAKELIVSEISEASCESSSRVERRLLGNLSRCFRDYKPRMDV
;
A
#
# COMPACT_ATOMS: atom_id res chain seq x y z
N MET A 1 -15.84 -26.03 -27.55
CA MET A 1 -16.61 -25.61 -26.36
C MET A 1 -15.84 -24.46 -25.72
N LEU A 2 -16.08 -23.25 -26.23
CA LEU A 2 -15.40 -22.02 -25.84
C LEU A 2 -16.25 -21.34 -24.79
N ILE A 3 -15.79 -21.29 -23.55
CA ILE A 3 -16.49 -20.60 -22.45
C ILE A 3 -15.54 -19.58 -21.82
N ASN A 4 -15.87 -18.31 -22.07
CA ASN A 4 -15.60 -17.10 -21.29
C ASN A 4 -14.17 -16.63 -21.07
N CYS A 5 -13.66 -15.98 -22.11
CA CYS A 5 -12.54 -15.05 -22.03
C CYS A 5 -12.99 -13.57 -21.77
N GLU A 6 -14.29 -13.27 -21.67
CA GLU A 6 -14.79 -11.88 -21.62
C GLU A 6 -14.74 -11.22 -20.22
N LEU A 7 -14.71 -12.00 -19.16
CA LEU A 7 -14.62 -11.44 -17.81
C LEU A 7 -13.20 -10.97 -17.43
N SER A 8 -12.18 -11.53 -18.07
CA SER A 8 -10.77 -11.16 -17.88
C SER A 8 -10.46 -9.77 -18.49
N VAL A 9 -11.10 -9.41 -19.58
CA VAL A 9 -10.82 -8.17 -20.34
C VAL A 9 -11.36 -6.92 -19.65
N LYS A 10 -12.47 -7.02 -18.92
CA LYS A 10 -13.03 -5.88 -18.14
C LYS A 10 -12.17 -5.48 -16.94
N TRP A 11 -11.39 -6.40 -16.41
CA TRP A 11 -10.52 -6.17 -15.25
C TRP A 11 -9.15 -5.62 -15.62
N THR A 12 -8.58 -6.09 -16.73
CA THR A 12 -7.32 -5.54 -17.26
C THR A 12 -7.48 -4.08 -17.70
N LYS A 13 -8.65 -3.69 -18.20
CA LYS A 13 -8.94 -2.29 -18.57
C LYS A 13 -9.00 -1.33 -17.36
N ARG A 14 -9.49 -1.80 -16.19
CA ARG A 14 -9.48 -0.99 -14.95
C ARG A 14 -8.09 -0.80 -14.34
N ILE A 15 -7.15 -1.70 -14.64
CA ILE A 15 -5.75 -1.58 -14.21
C ILE A 15 -4.98 -0.63 -15.14
N VAL A 16 -5.31 -0.60 -16.43
CA VAL A 16 -4.66 0.24 -17.45
C VAL A 16 -5.10 1.72 -17.35
N ASP A 17 -6.34 1.99 -16.91
CA ASP A 17 -6.86 3.35 -16.71
C ASP A 17 -6.54 3.92 -15.30
N ARG A 18 -5.64 3.28 -14.54
CA ARG A 18 -5.12 3.90 -13.32
C ARG A 18 -4.29 5.12 -13.71
N PRO A 19 -4.58 6.30 -13.13
CA PRO A 19 -3.68 7.44 -13.30
C PRO A 19 -2.26 7.00 -12.87
N PRO A 20 -1.22 7.50 -13.54
CA PRO A 20 0.16 7.12 -13.23
C PRO A 20 0.37 7.23 -11.72
N VAL A 21 0.98 6.19 -11.15
CA VAL A 21 1.22 6.07 -9.71
C VAL A 21 1.93 7.35 -9.26
N PHE A 22 1.25 8.13 -8.43
CA PHE A 22 1.67 9.46 -8.05
C PHE A 22 3.08 9.44 -7.47
N GLY A 23 4.06 9.99 -8.23
CA GLY A 23 5.27 10.58 -7.68
C GLY A 23 6.26 9.65 -6.99
N TYR A 24 6.34 8.39 -7.40
CA TYR A 24 7.46 7.54 -6.99
C TYR A 24 8.60 7.78 -7.98
N ASP A 25 9.53 8.64 -7.57
CA ASP A 25 10.71 8.95 -8.35
C ASP A 25 11.66 7.73 -8.38
N GLU A 26 11.58 6.90 -9.44
CA GLU A 26 12.57 5.86 -9.74
C GLU A 26 14.00 6.44 -9.79
N VAL A 27 14.12 7.68 -10.25
CA VAL A 27 15.40 8.40 -10.38
C VAL A 27 16.09 8.66 -9.04
N ARG A 28 15.35 8.69 -7.92
CA ARG A 28 15.91 9.00 -6.58
C ARG A 28 16.43 7.78 -5.82
N MET A 29 16.23 6.57 -6.30
CA MET A 29 16.75 5.37 -5.63
C MET A 29 18.27 5.28 -5.74
N ASN A 30 18.88 5.78 -6.81
CA ASN A 30 20.35 5.77 -7.01
C ASN A 30 21.14 6.59 -5.98
N SER A 31 20.46 7.32 -5.08
CA SER A 31 21.09 8.18 -4.09
C SER A 31 20.74 7.81 -2.64
N LEU A 32 20.34 6.54 -2.38
CA LEU A 32 20.13 6.11 -1.00
C LEU A 32 21.44 6.11 -0.22
N LYS A 33 21.39 6.62 1.00
CA LYS A 33 22.50 6.71 1.94
C LYS A 33 22.14 6.04 3.26
N VAL A 34 23.14 5.72 4.04
CA VAL A 34 22.94 5.31 5.43
C VAL A 34 22.16 6.40 6.18
N GLY A 35 21.14 5.99 6.93
CA GLY A 35 20.19 6.87 7.61
C GLY A 35 18.93 7.19 6.80
N ASP A 36 18.91 6.93 5.48
CA ASP A 36 17.72 7.17 4.66
C ASP A 36 16.57 6.23 5.06
N LYS A 37 15.34 6.79 5.01
CA LYS A 37 14.12 6.05 5.28
C LYS A 37 13.54 5.52 3.98
N VAL A 38 13.13 4.26 4.02
CA VAL A 38 12.56 3.53 2.88
C VAL A 38 11.29 2.79 3.30
N ILE A 39 10.40 2.55 2.38
CA ILE A 39 9.24 1.68 2.56
C ILE A 39 9.55 0.33 1.95
N TYR A 40 9.49 -0.71 2.78
CA TYR A 40 9.57 -2.09 2.33
C TYR A 40 8.14 -2.64 2.19
N PRO A 41 7.73 -3.15 1.02
CA PRO A 41 6.37 -3.65 0.81
C PRO A 41 5.96 -4.67 1.87
N ASN A 42 4.74 -4.54 2.39
CA ASN A 42 4.18 -5.37 3.46
C ASN A 42 4.91 -5.35 4.81
N GLN A 43 6.12 -4.80 4.89
CA GLN A 43 6.87 -4.67 6.14
C GLN A 43 6.74 -3.26 6.74
N GLY A 44 6.58 -2.25 5.88
CA GLY A 44 6.43 -0.86 6.28
C GLY A 44 7.73 -0.08 6.26
N LEU A 45 7.87 0.87 7.20
CA LEU A 45 9.01 1.76 7.29
C LEU A 45 10.28 1.01 7.70
N GLY A 46 11.35 1.25 6.95
CA GLY A 46 12.70 0.79 7.24
C GLY A 46 13.71 1.94 7.20
N ILE A 47 14.83 1.75 7.85
CA ILE A 47 15.97 2.68 7.87
C ILE A 47 17.17 1.94 7.29
N VAL A 48 17.87 2.56 6.33
CA VAL A 48 19.13 2.03 5.79
C VAL A 48 20.22 2.19 6.86
N GLU A 49 20.63 1.09 7.49
CA GLU A 49 21.65 1.12 8.53
C GLU A 49 23.08 1.05 7.97
N ASP A 50 23.24 0.30 6.88
CA ASP A 50 24.57 0.09 6.28
C ASP A 50 24.42 -0.21 4.77
N ILE A 51 25.51 0.06 4.03
CA ILE A 51 25.61 -0.23 2.59
C ILE A 51 26.94 -0.94 2.38
N LYS A 52 26.89 -2.22 2.01
CA LYS A 52 28.08 -3.04 1.77
C LYS A 52 28.23 -3.38 0.30
N ASP A 53 29.47 -3.47 -0.13
CA ASP A 53 29.77 -4.03 -1.44
C ASP A 53 29.77 -5.56 -1.32
N GLY A 54 29.03 -6.22 -2.22
CA GLY A 54 28.99 -7.66 -2.38
C GLY A 54 29.55 -8.05 -3.73
N SER A 55 29.99 -9.30 -3.86
CA SER A 55 30.37 -9.86 -5.15
C SER A 55 29.73 -11.24 -5.34
N TYR A 56 29.21 -11.49 -6.54
CA TYR A 56 28.67 -12.79 -6.92
C TYR A 56 29.03 -13.06 -8.39
N ASN A 57 29.65 -14.22 -8.67
CA ASN A 57 30.13 -14.59 -10.00
C ASN A 57 31.04 -13.56 -10.68
N GLY A 58 31.83 -12.78 -9.90
CA GLY A 58 32.74 -11.75 -10.41
C GLY A 58 32.07 -10.38 -10.65
N GLU A 59 30.75 -10.25 -10.52
CA GLU A 59 30.05 -8.98 -10.57
C GLU A 59 29.97 -8.35 -9.18
N GLN A 60 30.31 -7.06 -9.10
CA GLN A 60 30.18 -6.29 -7.87
C GLN A 60 28.80 -5.62 -7.80
N PHE A 61 28.18 -5.71 -6.64
CA PHE A 61 26.89 -5.06 -6.38
C PHE A 61 26.84 -4.52 -4.95
N LYS A 62 25.92 -3.58 -4.72
CA LYS A 62 25.67 -3.03 -3.37
C LYS A 62 24.55 -3.79 -2.69
N ILE A 63 24.74 -4.04 -1.39
CA ILE A 63 23.74 -4.62 -0.50
C ILE A 63 23.34 -3.58 0.53
N PHE A 64 22.05 -3.26 0.58
CA PHE A 64 21.49 -2.39 1.61
C PHE A 64 21.04 -3.22 2.80
N HIS A 65 21.52 -2.84 3.97
CA HIS A 65 21.03 -3.37 5.25
C HIS A 65 19.93 -2.45 5.76
N VAL A 66 18.69 -2.92 5.67
CA VAL A 66 17.50 -2.14 6.05
C VAL A 66 16.93 -2.68 7.33
N ARG A 67 16.88 -1.85 8.38
CA ARG A 67 16.20 -2.17 9.64
C ARG A 67 14.73 -1.80 9.54
N ILE A 68 13.85 -2.79 9.62
CA ILE A 68 12.40 -2.57 9.65
C ILE A 68 12.01 -2.06 11.04
N VAL A 69 11.37 -0.88 11.10
CA VAL A 69 11.06 -0.20 12.37
C VAL A 69 10.04 -0.97 13.21
N ASN A 70 9.02 -1.57 12.57
CA ASN A 70 7.90 -2.20 13.28
C ASN A 70 8.28 -3.45 14.09
N ASN A 71 9.25 -4.24 13.61
CA ASN A 71 9.61 -5.53 14.21
C ASN A 71 11.11 -5.67 14.48
N ASN A 72 11.88 -4.59 14.28
CA ASN A 72 13.33 -4.55 14.45
C ASN A 72 14.10 -5.60 13.62
N THR A 73 13.52 -6.07 12.52
CA THR A 73 14.15 -7.07 11.63
C THR A 73 15.14 -6.40 10.70
N LEU A 74 16.36 -6.95 10.61
CA LEU A 74 17.36 -6.52 9.62
C LEU A 74 17.16 -7.33 8.33
N VAL A 75 16.93 -6.63 7.23
CA VAL A 75 16.76 -7.23 5.89
C VAL A 75 17.94 -6.80 5.02
N GLN A 76 18.54 -7.74 4.32
CA GLN A 76 19.58 -7.48 3.32
C GLN A 76 18.96 -7.44 1.93
N VAL A 77 19.14 -6.34 1.23
CA VAL A 77 18.54 -6.09 -0.08
C VAL A 77 19.60 -5.78 -1.10
N PRO A 78 19.80 -6.67 -2.09
CA PRO A 78 20.66 -6.35 -3.23
C PRO A 78 20.11 -5.16 -3.99
N TRP A 79 20.95 -4.19 -4.33
CA TRP A 79 20.55 -2.98 -5.04
C TRP A 79 19.77 -3.27 -6.32
N ALA A 80 20.30 -4.19 -7.16
CA ALA A 80 19.68 -4.54 -8.44
C ALA A 80 18.24 -5.03 -8.32
N GLY A 81 17.90 -5.68 -7.17
CA GLY A 81 16.55 -6.20 -6.91
C GLY A 81 15.65 -5.27 -6.09
N ALA A 82 16.17 -4.17 -5.55
CA ALA A 82 15.42 -3.31 -4.63
C ALA A 82 14.18 -2.68 -5.29
N LEU A 83 14.29 -2.24 -6.54
CA LEU A 83 13.19 -1.69 -7.32
C LEU A 83 12.15 -2.75 -7.68
N GLU A 84 12.59 -3.93 -8.11
CA GLU A 84 11.71 -5.06 -8.43
C GLU A 84 10.94 -5.54 -7.19
N MET A 85 11.57 -5.49 -6.01
CA MET A 85 10.92 -5.77 -4.73
C MET A 85 9.95 -4.66 -4.31
N GLY A 86 9.90 -3.51 -5.02
CA GLY A 86 9.02 -2.39 -4.71
C GLY A 86 9.48 -1.54 -3.53
N ILE A 87 10.77 -1.58 -3.16
CA ILE A 87 11.32 -0.69 -2.15
C ILE A 87 11.33 0.74 -2.70
N ARG A 88 10.88 1.69 -1.89
CA ARG A 88 10.72 3.09 -2.31
C ARG A 88 10.92 4.05 -1.14
N ARG A 89 11.09 5.32 -1.43
CA ARG A 89 11.04 6.36 -0.40
C ARG A 89 9.61 6.55 0.13
N PRO A 90 9.44 7.06 1.36
CA PRO A 90 8.12 7.50 1.86
C PRO A 90 7.49 8.54 0.93
N ILE A 91 6.17 8.62 0.95
CA ILE A 91 5.42 9.56 0.09
C ILE A 91 5.70 11.02 0.45
N SER A 92 5.48 11.90 -0.54
CA SER A 92 5.55 13.35 -0.33
C SER A 92 4.29 13.90 0.36
N GLU A 93 4.39 15.07 0.99
CA GLU A 93 3.24 15.76 1.60
C GLU A 93 2.07 16.00 0.62
N GLY A 94 2.38 16.30 -0.64
CA GLY A 94 1.36 16.47 -1.68
C GLY A 94 0.57 15.20 -1.93
N ALA A 95 1.23 14.04 -1.88
CA ALA A 95 0.58 12.75 -2.03
C ALA A 95 -0.29 12.40 -0.81
N ILE A 96 0.08 12.81 0.41
CA ILE A 96 -0.74 12.63 1.62
C ILE A 96 -2.13 13.24 1.46
N LYS A 97 -2.21 14.47 0.94
CA LYS A 97 -3.49 15.16 0.71
C LYS A 97 -4.39 14.34 -0.22
N LYS A 98 -3.82 13.79 -1.31
CA LYS A 98 -4.56 12.95 -2.27
C LYS A 98 -5.07 11.65 -1.64
N ILE A 99 -4.27 11.00 -0.78
CA ILE A 99 -4.71 9.82 -0.03
C ILE A 99 -5.90 10.15 0.87
N PHE A 100 -5.86 11.24 1.62
CA PHE A 100 -6.99 11.64 2.46
C PHE A 100 -8.24 12.03 1.66
N GLN A 101 -8.08 12.66 0.49
CA GLN A 101 -9.20 12.92 -0.43
C GLN A 101 -9.81 11.62 -0.95
N PHE A 102 -8.97 10.66 -1.36
CA PHE A 102 -9.41 9.33 -1.77
C PHE A 102 -10.15 8.59 -0.65
N MET A 103 -9.64 8.62 0.58
CA MET A 103 -10.28 8.03 1.75
C MET A 103 -11.65 8.63 2.08
N ARG A 104 -11.84 9.92 1.77
CA ARG A 104 -13.10 10.64 2.00
C ARG A 104 -14.13 10.43 0.90
N SER A 105 -13.74 10.14 -0.35
CA SER A 105 -14.65 9.98 -1.47
C SER A 105 -15.62 8.82 -1.25
N GLY A 106 -16.92 8.99 -1.58
CA GLY A 106 -17.96 7.95 -1.39
C GLY A 106 -17.88 6.75 -2.35
N ASN A 107 -16.91 6.72 -3.29
CA ASN A 107 -16.80 5.65 -4.27
C ASN A 107 -16.11 4.42 -3.67
N VAL A 108 -16.90 3.39 -3.35
CA VAL A 108 -16.43 2.07 -2.91
C VAL A 108 -17.21 1.02 -3.68
N ASP A 109 -16.51 0.08 -4.31
CA ASP A 109 -17.14 -1.07 -4.95
C ASP A 109 -17.10 -2.26 -3.96
N LEU A 110 -18.26 -2.66 -3.47
CA LEU A 110 -18.43 -3.77 -2.55
C LEU A 110 -19.13 -4.98 -3.20
N SER A 111 -19.37 -4.93 -4.51
CA SER A 111 -20.18 -5.89 -5.26
C SER A 111 -19.54 -7.28 -5.41
N MET A 112 -18.23 -7.41 -5.22
CA MET A 112 -17.55 -8.69 -5.39
C MET A 112 -17.86 -9.70 -4.29
N ASN A 113 -17.95 -10.99 -4.67
CA ASN A 113 -17.98 -12.07 -3.70
C ASN A 113 -16.71 -12.11 -2.85
N TRP A 114 -16.77 -12.72 -1.65
CA TRP A 114 -15.67 -12.68 -0.70
C TRP A 114 -14.36 -13.30 -1.22
N LYS A 115 -14.42 -14.36 -2.03
CA LYS A 115 -13.23 -15.04 -2.58
C LYS A 115 -12.49 -14.16 -3.58
N GLY A 116 -13.22 -13.53 -4.50
CA GLY A 116 -12.65 -12.61 -5.49
C GLY A 116 -12.01 -11.40 -4.81
N ARG A 117 -12.75 -10.77 -3.90
CA ARG A 117 -12.28 -9.61 -3.14
C ARG A 117 -11.04 -9.91 -2.30
N TYR A 118 -11.01 -11.05 -1.60
CA TYR A 118 -9.85 -11.42 -0.79
C TYR A 118 -8.58 -11.61 -1.63
N LYS A 119 -8.70 -12.28 -2.79
CA LYS A 119 -7.58 -12.47 -3.73
C LYS A 119 -7.07 -11.13 -4.28
N GLU A 120 -7.99 -10.23 -4.63
CA GLU A 120 -7.66 -8.88 -5.09
C GLU A 120 -6.95 -8.08 -3.99
N HIS A 121 -7.49 -8.07 -2.77
CA HIS A 121 -6.89 -7.35 -1.66
C HIS A 121 -5.46 -7.85 -1.33
N ILE A 122 -5.21 -9.16 -1.42
CA ILE A 122 -3.84 -9.70 -1.28
C ILE A 122 -2.93 -9.14 -2.38
N SER A 123 -3.39 -9.08 -3.63
CA SER A 123 -2.61 -8.54 -4.74
C SER A 123 -2.29 -7.05 -4.52
N LEU A 124 -3.28 -6.28 -4.07
CA LEU A 124 -3.13 -4.85 -3.74
C LEU A 124 -2.16 -4.63 -2.57
N MET A 125 -2.23 -5.46 -1.54
CA MET A 125 -1.27 -5.38 -0.42
C MET A 125 0.16 -5.69 -0.87
N LYS A 126 0.34 -6.61 -1.82
CA LYS A 126 1.66 -6.98 -2.36
C LYS A 126 2.27 -5.88 -3.24
N SER A 127 1.46 -5.05 -3.89
CA SER A 127 1.97 -3.95 -4.73
C SER A 127 2.82 -2.94 -3.93
N GLY A 128 2.59 -2.85 -2.62
CA GLY A 128 3.31 -1.95 -1.72
C GLY A 128 2.99 -0.46 -1.91
N THR A 129 2.08 -0.09 -2.82
CA THR A 129 1.70 1.31 -2.99
C THR A 129 0.73 1.76 -1.89
N LEU A 130 0.91 2.99 -1.40
CA LEU A 130 0.03 3.51 -0.35
C LEU A 130 -1.43 3.64 -0.83
N LEU A 131 -1.64 3.92 -2.12
CA LEU A 131 -2.99 4.02 -2.69
C LEU A 131 -3.70 2.66 -2.70
N ASP A 132 -2.99 1.58 -3.05
CA ASP A 132 -3.56 0.24 -3.04
C ASP A 132 -3.89 -0.22 -1.62
N MET A 133 -3.01 0.05 -0.64
CA MET A 133 -3.30 -0.18 0.78
C MET A 133 -4.48 0.64 1.27
N ALA A 134 -4.60 1.90 0.81
CA ALA A 134 -5.74 2.77 1.10
C ALA A 134 -7.05 2.22 0.53
N LEU A 135 -7.02 1.64 -0.67
CA LEU A 135 -8.18 0.99 -1.28
C LEU A 135 -8.62 -0.24 -0.47
N VAL A 136 -7.68 -1.10 -0.06
CA VAL A 136 -7.96 -2.26 0.79
C VAL A 136 -8.57 -1.84 2.11
N LEU A 137 -7.96 -0.87 2.81
CA LEU A 137 -8.47 -0.36 4.08
C LEU A 137 -9.87 0.21 3.94
N LYS A 138 -10.10 1.05 2.92
CA LYS A 138 -11.39 1.69 2.66
C LYS A 138 -12.50 0.67 2.37
N SER A 139 -12.22 -0.31 1.50
CA SER A 139 -13.16 -1.38 1.15
C SER A 139 -13.53 -2.22 2.39
N LEU A 140 -12.53 -2.66 3.15
CA LEU A 140 -12.76 -3.49 4.34
C LEU A 140 -13.43 -2.70 5.48
N PHE A 141 -13.09 -1.41 5.65
CA PHE A 141 -13.76 -0.56 6.63
C PHE A 141 -15.24 -0.39 6.31
N CYS A 142 -15.58 -0.02 5.07
CA CYS A 142 -16.99 0.12 4.65
C CYS A 142 -17.73 -1.22 4.79
N LEU A 143 -17.09 -2.34 4.42
CA LEU A 143 -17.68 -3.66 4.57
C LEU A 143 -17.95 -4.01 6.04
N SER A 144 -17.04 -3.64 6.95
CA SER A 144 -17.18 -3.92 8.39
C SER A 144 -18.40 -3.24 9.04
N LEU A 145 -18.87 -2.15 8.43
CA LEU A 145 -20.08 -1.44 8.88
C LEU A 145 -21.38 -2.06 8.33
N LEU A 146 -21.30 -2.89 7.27
CA LEU A 146 -22.43 -3.58 6.66
C LEU A 146 -22.60 -5.01 7.18
N LYS A 147 -21.49 -5.70 7.47
CA LYS A 147 -21.48 -7.08 7.95
C LYS A 147 -20.19 -7.43 8.71
N PRO A 148 -20.22 -8.45 9.57
CA PRO A 148 -19.02 -8.92 10.24
C PRO A 148 -17.95 -9.37 9.25
N LEU A 149 -16.72 -8.90 9.46
CA LEU A 149 -15.54 -9.37 8.70
C LEU A 149 -15.07 -10.74 9.22
N SER A 150 -14.57 -11.57 8.32
CA SER A 150 -13.80 -12.75 8.69
C SER A 150 -12.50 -12.39 9.43
N PHE A 151 -11.93 -13.35 10.15
CA PHE A 151 -10.67 -13.14 10.87
C PHE A 151 -9.54 -12.67 9.95
N ARG A 152 -9.45 -13.24 8.74
CA ARG A 152 -8.44 -12.84 7.75
C ARG A 152 -8.64 -11.43 7.22
N GLU A 153 -9.89 -11.03 6.98
CA GLU A 153 -10.22 -9.65 6.55
C GLU A 153 -9.93 -8.65 7.66
N LYS A 154 -10.24 -8.96 8.92
CA LYS A 154 -9.89 -8.11 10.07
C LYS A 154 -8.38 -7.89 10.17
N LYS A 155 -7.59 -8.99 10.11
CA LYS A 155 -6.12 -8.89 10.12
C LYS A 155 -5.57 -8.06 8.98
N MET A 156 -6.13 -8.21 7.77
CA MET A 156 -5.72 -7.44 6.60
C MET A 156 -6.06 -5.97 6.74
N MET A 157 -7.25 -5.64 7.25
CA MET A 157 -7.68 -4.27 7.52
C MET A 157 -6.75 -3.57 8.54
N GLU A 158 -6.46 -4.24 9.66
CA GLU A 158 -5.53 -3.71 10.68
C GLU A 158 -4.13 -3.52 10.08
N ARG A 159 -3.63 -4.49 9.32
CA ARG A 159 -2.31 -4.37 8.69
C ARG A 159 -2.24 -3.23 7.69
N ALA A 160 -3.25 -3.05 6.84
CA ALA A 160 -3.32 -1.92 5.91
C ALA A 160 -3.35 -0.58 6.67
N LYS A 161 -4.13 -0.50 7.77
CA LYS A 161 -4.19 0.69 8.64
C LYS A 161 -2.82 1.02 9.23
N GLU A 162 -2.15 0.04 9.84
CA GLU A 162 -0.82 0.22 10.44
C GLU A 162 0.21 0.74 9.44
N LEU A 163 0.27 0.14 8.24
CA LEU A 163 1.21 0.54 7.20
C LEU A 163 0.96 1.98 6.72
N ILE A 164 -0.30 2.35 6.51
CA ILE A 164 -0.69 3.70 6.09
C ILE A 164 -0.37 4.73 7.18
N VAL A 165 -0.73 4.43 8.42
CA VAL A 165 -0.47 5.33 9.56
C VAL A 165 1.03 5.53 9.75
N SER A 166 1.81 4.45 9.73
CA SER A 166 3.28 4.52 9.89
C SER A 166 3.93 5.39 8.81
N GLU A 167 3.58 5.17 7.53
CA GLU A 167 4.16 5.93 6.43
C GLU A 167 3.76 7.40 6.44
N ILE A 168 2.46 7.70 6.67
CA ILE A 168 1.99 9.09 6.73
C ILE A 168 2.57 9.82 7.94
N SER A 169 2.62 9.18 9.12
CA SER A 169 3.20 9.78 10.33
C SER A 169 4.65 10.18 10.10
N GLU A 170 5.41 9.31 9.45
CA GLU A 170 6.79 9.57 9.10
C GLU A 170 6.93 10.73 8.10
N ALA A 171 6.15 10.70 7.03
CA ALA A 171 6.23 11.69 5.96
C ALA A 171 5.72 13.08 6.36
N SER A 172 4.78 13.16 7.32
CA SER A 172 4.19 14.42 7.79
C SER A 172 4.76 14.91 9.13
N CYS A 173 5.64 14.14 9.77
CA CYS A 173 6.11 14.40 11.13
C CYS A 173 4.96 14.56 12.15
N GLU A 174 3.81 13.93 11.90
CA GLU A 174 2.67 13.91 12.81
C GLU A 174 2.70 12.64 13.69
N SER A 175 2.11 12.70 14.89
CA SER A 175 1.97 11.50 15.75
C SER A 175 1.02 10.48 15.10
N SER A 176 1.33 9.19 15.26
CA SER A 176 0.51 8.09 14.72
C SER A 176 -0.96 8.18 15.16
N SER A 177 -1.20 8.54 16.42
CA SER A 177 -2.57 8.73 16.97
C SER A 177 -3.35 9.85 16.27
N ARG A 178 -2.67 10.92 15.84
CA ARG A 178 -3.30 12.02 15.11
C ARG A 178 -3.65 11.60 13.69
N VAL A 179 -2.72 10.94 13.01
CA VAL A 179 -2.92 10.41 11.66
C VAL A 179 -4.04 9.38 11.65
N GLU A 180 -4.04 8.42 12.59
CA GLU A 180 -5.08 7.40 12.70
C GLU A 180 -6.47 8.01 12.90
N ARG A 181 -6.61 8.95 13.84
CA ARG A 181 -7.87 9.66 14.08
C ARG A 181 -8.39 10.37 12.82
N ARG A 182 -7.49 11.02 12.08
CA ARG A 182 -7.80 11.71 10.83
C ARG A 182 -8.22 10.73 9.72
N LEU A 183 -7.54 9.57 9.64
CA LEU A 183 -7.83 8.49 8.72
C LEU A 183 -9.23 7.92 8.95
N LEU A 184 -9.53 7.51 10.19
CA LEU A 184 -10.83 6.95 10.57
C LEU A 184 -11.96 7.97 10.40
N GLY A 185 -11.72 9.25 10.69
CA GLY A 185 -12.67 10.33 10.45
C GLY A 185 -13.03 10.50 8.97
N ASN A 186 -12.07 10.34 8.05
CA ASN A 186 -12.34 10.40 6.60
C ASN A 186 -13.10 9.15 6.12
N LEU A 187 -12.75 7.96 6.60
CA LEU A 187 -13.46 6.73 6.28
C LEU A 187 -14.92 6.75 6.75
N SER A 188 -15.18 7.27 7.95
CA SER A 188 -16.53 7.42 8.48
C SER A 188 -17.38 8.40 7.64
N ARG A 189 -16.76 9.45 7.10
CA ARG A 189 -17.42 10.37 6.16
C ARG A 189 -17.70 9.68 4.82
N CYS A 190 -16.74 8.95 4.29
CA CYS A 190 -16.91 8.15 3.08
C CYS A 190 -18.12 7.22 3.18
N PHE A 191 -18.29 6.51 4.28
CA PHE A 191 -19.40 5.59 4.48
C PHE A 191 -20.76 6.31 4.56
N ARG A 192 -20.83 7.50 5.19
CA ARG A 192 -22.07 8.30 5.19
C ARG A 192 -22.50 8.75 3.80
N ASP A 193 -21.52 9.03 2.94
CA ASP A 193 -21.73 9.47 1.56
C ASP A 193 -21.89 8.27 0.59
N TYR A 194 -21.72 7.04 1.11
CA TYR A 194 -21.85 5.81 0.33
C TYR A 194 -23.31 5.57 -0.03
N LYS A 195 -23.60 5.62 -1.33
CA LYS A 195 -24.87 5.18 -1.89
C LYS A 195 -24.66 3.79 -2.49
N PRO A 196 -25.24 2.72 -1.91
CA PRO A 196 -25.18 1.40 -2.54
C PRO A 196 -25.76 1.51 -3.95
N ARG A 197 -25.04 1.04 -4.95
CA ARG A 197 -25.62 0.81 -6.27
C ARG A 197 -26.67 -0.25 -6.10
N MET A 198 -27.93 0.12 -6.15
CA MET A 198 -29.01 -0.84 -6.34
C MET A 198 -28.87 -1.34 -7.78
N ASP A 199 -28.32 -2.55 -7.94
CA ASP A 199 -28.40 -3.26 -9.20
C ASP A 199 -29.87 -3.63 -9.38
N VAL A 200 -30.52 -2.95 -10.32
CA VAL A 200 -31.85 -3.23 -10.84
C VAL A 200 -31.75 -4.37 -11.83
#